data_3582bcdce4b8fa744eb178a284d79a01
#
_entry.id   3582bcdce4b8fa744eb178a284d79a01
#
_cell.length_a   1.000
_cell.length_b   1.000
_cell.length_c   1.000
_cell.angle_alpha   90.00
_cell.angle_beta   90.00
_cell.angle_gamma   90.00
#
_symmetry.space_group_name_H-M   'P 1'
#
loop_
_entity.id
_entity.type
_entity.pdbx_description
1 polymer ?
#
loop_
_entity_poly.entity_id
_entity_poly.type
_entity_poly.pdbx_seq_one_letter_code
_entity_poly.pdbx_strand_id
1 'polypeptide(L)'
;MKTILQVEDDPNDVYLFQHAMTKAGVTNPVQVAADGQQAIDYLQGTGKFVDREKYPFPCLVLLDLKLPYVMGLDVLKWIRKQHGTDLTVLMLTASGEEADVKSAYRLGANGFLTKPSEASKLQELAKAIGDFWLTQNILPRNAYSELTAAPTTSHTTGPETMYMVVEKGAAQSVWPAKTKDQS
;
A
#
# COMPACT_ATOMS: atom_id res chain seq x y z
N MET A 1 -8.75 9.47 5.68
CA MET A 1 -9.56 8.25 5.46
C MET A 1 -8.64 7.13 4.96
N LYS A 2 -8.78 5.88 5.42
CA LYS A 2 -7.89 4.77 5.01
C LYS A 2 -8.20 4.37 3.56
N THR A 3 -7.29 4.63 2.63
CA THR A 3 -7.45 4.29 1.21
C THR A 3 -6.89 2.90 0.91
N ILE A 4 -7.55 2.14 0.04
CA ILE A 4 -7.12 0.86 -0.48
C ILE A 4 -6.59 1.08 -1.91
N LEU A 5 -5.46 0.44 -2.25
CA LEU A 5 -4.99 0.35 -3.63
C LEU A 5 -5.29 -1.05 -4.15
N GLN A 6 -6.14 -1.16 -5.16
CA GLN A 6 -6.40 -2.38 -5.92
C GLN A 6 -5.54 -2.36 -7.18
N VAL A 7 -4.67 -3.36 -7.32
CA VAL A 7 -3.81 -3.53 -8.49
C VAL A 7 -4.34 -4.70 -9.30
N GLU A 8 -4.94 -4.40 -10.44
CA GLU A 8 -5.74 -5.33 -11.25
C GLU A 8 -5.88 -4.81 -12.66
N ASP A 9 -5.60 -5.63 -13.65
CA ASP A 9 -5.66 -5.24 -15.06
C ASP A 9 -7.01 -5.55 -15.73
N ASP A 10 -7.79 -6.51 -15.20
CA ASP A 10 -9.13 -6.79 -15.72
C ASP A 10 -10.18 -5.84 -15.10
N PRO A 11 -10.79 -4.94 -15.90
CA PRO A 11 -11.80 -4.01 -15.41
C PRO A 11 -13.05 -4.70 -14.88
N ASN A 12 -13.37 -5.93 -15.32
CA ASN A 12 -14.49 -6.69 -14.77
C ASN A 12 -14.19 -7.18 -13.36
N ASP A 13 -12.97 -7.68 -13.12
CA ASP A 13 -12.53 -8.09 -11.79
C ASP A 13 -12.49 -6.90 -10.84
N VAL A 14 -12.02 -5.75 -11.31
CA VAL A 14 -12.08 -4.48 -10.55
C VAL A 14 -13.51 -4.16 -10.15
N TYR A 15 -14.41 -4.16 -11.11
CA TYR A 15 -15.83 -3.83 -10.86
C TYR A 15 -16.48 -4.81 -9.89
N LEU A 16 -16.31 -6.12 -10.13
CA LEU A 16 -16.91 -7.17 -9.29
C LEU A 16 -16.42 -7.10 -7.85
N PHE A 17 -15.13 -6.89 -7.66
CA PHE A 17 -14.56 -6.80 -6.32
C PHE A 17 -15.03 -5.53 -5.59
N GLN A 18 -15.03 -4.38 -6.24
CA GLN A 18 -15.53 -3.13 -5.64
C GLN A 18 -17.03 -3.21 -5.31
N HIS A 19 -17.80 -3.88 -6.16
CA HIS A 19 -19.20 -4.14 -5.87
C HIS A 19 -19.37 -5.05 -4.64
N ALA A 20 -18.55 -6.10 -4.53
CA ALA A 20 -18.53 -6.99 -3.37
C ALA A 20 -18.14 -6.24 -2.08
N MET A 21 -17.13 -5.35 -2.13
CA MET A 21 -16.73 -4.48 -1.03
C MET A 21 -17.88 -3.58 -0.57
N THR A 22 -18.56 -2.94 -1.51
CA THR A 22 -19.72 -2.08 -1.22
C THR A 22 -20.87 -2.88 -0.57
N LYS A 23 -21.18 -4.06 -1.10
CA LYS A 23 -22.19 -4.98 -0.55
C LYS A 23 -21.83 -5.49 0.85
N ALA A 24 -20.53 -5.65 1.11
CA ALA A 24 -20.00 -6.03 2.41
C ALA A 24 -19.96 -4.88 3.44
N GLY A 25 -20.38 -3.66 3.05
CA GLY A 25 -20.38 -2.48 3.92
C GLY A 25 -19.01 -1.82 4.09
N VAL A 26 -18.04 -2.16 3.25
CA VAL A 26 -16.72 -1.51 3.25
C VAL A 26 -16.83 -0.19 2.50
N THR A 27 -16.68 0.92 3.23
CA THR A 27 -16.83 2.29 2.70
C THR A 27 -15.50 2.99 2.43
N ASN A 28 -14.39 2.29 2.58
CA ASN A 28 -13.06 2.81 2.32
C ASN A 28 -12.89 3.16 0.84
N PRO A 29 -12.28 4.31 0.50
CA PRO A 29 -11.96 4.63 -0.88
C PRO A 29 -11.04 3.58 -1.50
N VAL A 30 -11.37 3.12 -2.70
CA VAL A 30 -10.56 2.20 -3.49
C VAL A 30 -10.00 2.95 -4.69
N GLN A 31 -8.68 3.02 -4.78
CA GLN A 31 -7.94 3.49 -5.94
C GLN A 31 -7.50 2.29 -6.76
N VAL A 32 -7.39 2.45 -8.07
CA VAL A 32 -7.05 1.36 -8.99
C VAL A 32 -5.77 1.69 -9.75
N ALA A 33 -4.87 0.70 -9.80
CA ALA A 33 -3.76 0.65 -10.73
C ALA A 33 -3.98 -0.52 -11.69
N ALA A 34 -4.00 -0.25 -13.00
CA ALA A 34 -4.34 -1.24 -14.01
C ALA A 34 -3.16 -2.12 -14.46
N ASP A 35 -1.99 -1.92 -13.87
CA ASP A 35 -0.79 -2.72 -14.12
C ASP A 35 0.24 -2.52 -13.00
N GLY A 36 1.28 -3.35 -12.99
CA GLY A 36 2.29 -3.28 -11.95
C GLY A 36 3.14 -2.01 -11.98
N GLN A 37 3.36 -1.40 -13.17
CA GLN A 37 4.08 -0.13 -13.25
C GLN A 37 3.25 1.02 -12.67
N GLN A 38 1.95 1.08 -12.97
CA GLN A 38 1.06 2.06 -12.36
C GLN A 38 0.96 1.92 -10.84
N ALA A 39 1.05 0.69 -10.32
CA ALA A 39 1.10 0.48 -8.87
C ALA A 39 2.37 1.10 -8.25
N ILE A 40 3.52 0.91 -8.89
CA ILE A 40 4.79 1.52 -8.47
C ILE A 40 4.69 3.05 -8.56
N ASP A 41 4.22 3.60 -9.67
CA ASP A 41 4.05 5.04 -9.87
C ASP A 41 3.09 5.65 -8.84
N TYR A 42 1.99 4.94 -8.53
CA TYR A 42 1.05 5.34 -7.49
C TYR A 42 1.73 5.44 -6.12
N LEU A 43 2.46 4.41 -5.73
CA LEU A 43 3.14 4.36 -4.42
C LEU A 43 4.25 5.41 -4.33
N GLN A 44 4.96 5.67 -5.40
CA GLN A 44 5.97 6.74 -5.48
C GLN A 44 5.36 8.15 -5.52
N GLY A 45 4.12 8.30 -5.99
CA GLY A 45 3.51 9.59 -6.25
C GLY A 45 4.10 10.28 -7.47
N THR A 46 4.30 9.53 -8.54
CA THR A 46 4.87 10.03 -9.79
C THR A 46 3.84 10.02 -10.91
N GLY A 47 4.16 10.70 -12.02
CA GLY A 47 3.27 10.77 -13.17
C GLY A 47 1.90 11.35 -12.82
N LYS A 48 0.82 10.66 -13.19
CA LYS A 48 -0.56 11.09 -12.90
C LYS A 48 -0.91 11.04 -11.40
N PHE A 49 -0.09 10.41 -10.57
CA PHE A 49 -0.34 10.19 -9.15
C PHE A 49 0.40 11.17 -8.21
N VAL A 50 0.93 12.26 -8.74
CA VAL A 50 1.65 13.31 -7.99
C VAL A 50 0.75 14.00 -6.97
N ASP A 51 -0.53 14.19 -7.30
CA ASP A 51 -1.51 14.82 -6.41
C ASP A 51 -1.92 13.85 -5.29
N ARG A 52 -1.36 14.02 -4.11
CA ARG A 52 -1.62 13.18 -2.93
C ARG A 52 -2.93 13.47 -2.22
N GLU A 53 -3.60 14.55 -2.52
CA GLU A 53 -4.99 14.78 -2.06
C GLU A 53 -5.93 13.89 -2.86
N LYS A 54 -5.72 13.79 -4.16
CA LYS A 54 -6.49 12.94 -5.07
C LYS A 54 -6.10 11.46 -4.98
N TYR A 55 -4.80 11.18 -4.80
CA TYR A 55 -4.23 9.84 -4.75
C TYR A 55 -3.46 9.61 -3.43
N PRO A 56 -4.18 9.52 -2.29
CA PRO A 56 -3.55 9.38 -0.99
C PRO A 56 -2.79 8.06 -0.88
N PHE A 57 -1.74 8.03 -0.05
CA PHE A 57 -0.98 6.82 0.18
C PHE A 57 -1.88 5.74 0.80
N PRO A 58 -1.87 4.49 0.28
CA PRO A 58 -2.80 3.47 0.72
C PRO A 58 -2.39 2.86 2.06
N CYS A 59 -3.37 2.44 2.84
CA CYS A 59 -3.15 1.65 4.04
C CYS A 59 -3.09 0.14 3.76
N LEU A 60 -3.63 -0.28 2.62
CA LEU A 60 -3.73 -1.67 2.19
C LEU A 60 -3.58 -1.74 0.67
N VAL A 61 -2.77 -2.66 0.19
CA VAL A 61 -2.65 -3.01 -1.23
C VAL A 61 -3.26 -4.39 -1.45
N LEU A 62 -4.19 -4.49 -2.38
CA LEU A 62 -4.72 -5.73 -2.93
C LEU A 62 -4.05 -5.93 -4.29
N LEU A 63 -3.24 -6.96 -4.43
CA LEU A 63 -2.29 -7.09 -5.52
C LEU A 63 -2.51 -8.41 -6.27
N ASP A 64 -2.89 -8.32 -7.55
CA ASP A 64 -2.92 -9.51 -8.39
C ASP A 64 -1.50 -9.98 -8.75
N LEU A 65 -1.36 -11.26 -8.98
CA LEU A 65 -0.13 -11.91 -9.45
C LEU A 65 0.14 -11.63 -10.92
N LYS A 66 -0.88 -11.79 -11.74
CA LYS A 66 -0.77 -11.79 -13.20
C LYS A 66 -1.10 -10.41 -13.74
N LEU A 67 -0.12 -9.53 -13.74
CA LEU A 67 -0.24 -8.17 -14.25
C LEU A 67 0.62 -7.97 -15.49
N PRO A 68 0.22 -7.09 -16.41
CA PRO A 68 1.06 -6.71 -17.53
C PRO A 68 2.24 -5.84 -17.06
N TYR A 69 3.31 -5.82 -17.85
CA TYR A 69 4.56 -5.06 -17.70
C TYR A 69 5.38 -5.47 -16.48
N VAL A 70 4.85 -5.36 -15.26
CA VAL A 70 5.51 -5.74 -14.01
C VAL A 70 4.61 -6.70 -13.26
N MET A 71 5.08 -7.94 -13.08
CA MET A 71 4.33 -8.99 -12.39
C MET A 71 4.10 -8.65 -10.90
N GLY A 72 3.00 -9.15 -10.34
CA GLY A 72 2.64 -8.87 -8.94
C GLY A 72 3.72 -9.21 -7.91
N LEU A 73 4.45 -10.31 -8.10
CA LEU A 73 5.57 -10.65 -7.19
C LEU A 73 6.73 -9.64 -7.29
N ASP A 74 6.97 -9.06 -8.47
CA ASP A 74 8.00 -8.03 -8.63
C ASP A 74 7.56 -6.70 -8.02
N VAL A 75 6.27 -6.35 -8.13
CA VAL A 75 5.67 -5.22 -7.41
C VAL A 75 5.82 -5.41 -5.90
N LEU A 76 5.48 -6.59 -5.37
CA LEU A 76 5.65 -6.92 -3.95
C LEU A 76 7.11 -6.77 -3.50
N LYS A 77 8.05 -7.34 -4.27
CA LYS A 77 9.48 -7.21 -4.00
C LYS A 77 9.93 -5.75 -3.98
N TRP A 78 9.44 -4.94 -4.92
CA TRP A 78 9.70 -3.51 -4.95
C TRP A 78 9.14 -2.80 -3.71
N ILE A 79 7.88 -3.09 -3.32
CA ILE A 79 7.26 -2.53 -2.11
C ILE A 79 8.11 -2.85 -0.88
N ARG A 80 8.54 -4.08 -0.71
CA ARG A 80 9.35 -4.48 0.45
C ARG A 80 10.71 -3.81 0.50
N LYS A 81 11.31 -3.53 -0.67
CA LYS A 81 12.56 -2.78 -0.75
C LYS A 81 12.40 -1.30 -0.38
N GLN A 82 11.28 -0.67 -0.74
CA GLN A 82 11.06 0.76 -0.53
C GLN A 82 10.38 1.08 0.81
N HIS A 83 9.44 0.24 1.22
CA HIS A 83 8.55 0.50 2.36
C HIS A 83 8.66 -0.56 3.47
N GLY A 84 9.57 -1.52 3.35
CA GLY A 84 9.70 -2.60 4.33
C GLY A 84 8.39 -3.37 4.53
N THR A 85 8.03 -3.59 5.79
CA THR A 85 6.78 -4.25 6.20
C THR A 85 5.68 -3.27 6.60
N ASP A 86 5.92 -1.96 6.52
CA ASP A 86 4.98 -0.94 6.99
C ASP A 86 3.73 -0.82 6.11
N LEU A 87 3.83 -1.23 4.84
CA LEU A 87 2.68 -1.29 3.95
C LEU A 87 2.11 -2.71 3.90
N THR A 88 0.85 -2.85 4.30
CA THR A 88 0.15 -4.13 4.22
C THR A 88 -0.16 -4.49 2.78
N VAL A 89 0.27 -5.67 2.35
CA VAL A 89 0.04 -6.19 0.99
C VAL A 89 -0.61 -7.57 1.08
N LEU A 90 -1.80 -7.70 0.50
CA LEU A 90 -2.48 -8.97 0.30
C LEU A 90 -2.45 -9.31 -1.19
N MET A 91 -1.93 -10.50 -1.50
CA MET A 91 -2.10 -11.06 -2.85
C MET A 91 -3.56 -11.45 -3.03
N LEU A 92 -4.18 -11.02 -4.13
CA LEU A 92 -5.57 -11.33 -4.46
C LEU A 92 -5.64 -11.76 -5.92
N THR A 93 -5.66 -13.06 -6.17
CA THR A 93 -5.48 -13.63 -7.52
C THR A 93 -6.42 -14.78 -7.79
N ALA A 94 -6.71 -15.06 -9.06
CA ALA A 94 -7.48 -16.24 -9.47
C ALA A 94 -6.68 -17.56 -9.35
N SER A 95 -5.34 -17.49 -9.31
CA SER A 95 -4.46 -18.66 -9.20
C SER A 95 -4.01 -18.87 -7.75
N GLY A 96 -4.10 -20.10 -7.29
CA GLY A 96 -3.62 -20.51 -5.96
C GLY A 96 -2.52 -21.57 -6.03
N GLU A 97 -1.64 -21.50 -7.04
CA GLU A 97 -0.54 -22.45 -7.18
C GLU A 97 0.42 -22.39 -5.97
N GLU A 98 0.77 -23.53 -5.42
CA GLU A 98 1.59 -23.61 -4.21
C GLU A 98 2.94 -22.89 -4.33
N ALA A 99 3.53 -22.89 -5.52
CA ALA A 99 4.78 -22.21 -5.81
C ALA A 99 4.63 -20.67 -5.66
N ASP A 100 3.51 -20.12 -6.15
CA ASP A 100 3.20 -18.69 -6.06
C ASP A 100 2.93 -18.28 -4.61
N VAL A 101 2.15 -19.09 -3.88
CA VAL A 101 1.89 -18.88 -2.46
C VAL A 101 3.19 -18.82 -1.67
N LYS A 102 4.07 -19.83 -1.84
CA LYS A 102 5.37 -19.87 -1.16
C LYS A 102 6.24 -18.66 -1.52
N SER A 103 6.25 -18.27 -2.78
CA SER A 103 7.03 -17.12 -3.26
C SER A 103 6.52 -15.80 -2.66
N ALA A 104 5.21 -15.59 -2.64
CA ALA A 104 4.59 -14.41 -2.07
C ALA A 104 4.93 -14.24 -0.58
N TYR A 105 4.78 -15.30 0.22
CA TYR A 105 5.13 -15.24 1.65
C TYR A 105 6.63 -15.04 1.89
N ARG A 106 7.51 -15.66 1.10
CA ARG A 106 8.97 -15.43 1.17
C ARG A 106 9.34 -13.98 0.84
N LEU A 107 8.60 -13.36 -0.06
CA LEU A 107 8.77 -11.95 -0.41
C LEU A 107 8.10 -11.00 0.60
N GLY A 108 7.40 -11.52 1.60
CA GLY A 108 6.82 -10.75 2.68
C GLY A 108 5.38 -10.28 2.44
N ALA A 109 4.58 -11.00 1.65
CA ALA A 109 3.13 -10.76 1.61
C ALA A 109 2.53 -10.96 3.01
N ASN A 110 1.55 -10.12 3.37
CA ASN A 110 0.83 -10.25 4.64
C ASN A 110 -0.31 -11.28 4.55
N GLY A 111 -0.73 -11.61 3.34
CA GLY A 111 -1.72 -12.66 3.07
C GLY A 111 -1.77 -13.01 1.60
N PHE A 112 -2.30 -14.22 1.33
CA PHE A 112 -2.53 -14.70 -0.02
C PHE A 112 -3.96 -15.22 -0.12
N LEU A 113 -4.75 -14.63 -1.00
CA LEU A 113 -6.18 -14.85 -1.12
C LEU A 113 -6.51 -15.24 -2.56
N THR A 114 -7.30 -16.28 -2.73
CA THR A 114 -7.80 -16.69 -4.04
C THR A 114 -9.13 -15.99 -4.32
N LYS A 115 -9.27 -15.34 -5.49
CA LYS A 115 -10.52 -14.72 -5.94
C LYS A 115 -11.55 -15.84 -6.20
N PRO A 116 -12.69 -15.87 -5.49
CA PRO A 116 -13.77 -16.80 -5.84
C PRO A 116 -14.46 -16.34 -7.12
N SER A 117 -14.88 -17.32 -7.94
CA SER A 117 -15.72 -17.05 -9.12
C SER A 117 -17.18 -16.78 -8.77
N GLU A 118 -17.64 -17.21 -7.59
CA GLU A 118 -18.99 -17.05 -7.11
C GLU A 118 -19.15 -15.71 -6.38
N ALA A 119 -20.14 -14.90 -6.80
CA ALA A 119 -20.35 -13.55 -6.27
C ALA A 119 -20.60 -13.50 -4.76
N SER A 120 -21.33 -14.49 -4.21
CA SER A 120 -21.57 -14.59 -2.78
C SER A 120 -20.27 -14.81 -1.98
N LYS A 121 -19.41 -15.69 -2.44
CA LYS A 121 -18.11 -15.95 -1.83
C LYS A 121 -17.14 -14.78 -1.99
N LEU A 122 -17.22 -14.05 -3.10
CA LEU A 122 -16.44 -12.83 -3.29
C LEU A 122 -16.88 -11.76 -2.29
N GLN A 123 -18.19 -11.65 -2.00
CA GLN A 123 -18.69 -10.76 -0.96
C GLN A 123 -18.26 -11.17 0.45
N GLU A 124 -18.25 -12.47 0.76
CA GLU A 124 -17.72 -12.99 2.05
C GLU A 124 -16.25 -12.67 2.20
N LEU A 125 -15.45 -12.84 1.14
CA LEU A 125 -14.04 -12.49 1.12
C LEU A 125 -13.82 -10.99 1.34
N ALA A 126 -14.57 -10.15 0.63
CA ALA A 126 -14.52 -8.69 0.78
C ALA A 126 -14.88 -8.27 2.21
N LYS A 127 -15.88 -8.91 2.82
CA LYS A 127 -16.25 -8.69 4.22
C LYS A 127 -15.13 -9.07 5.17
N ALA A 128 -14.52 -10.25 5.00
CA ALA A 128 -13.40 -10.70 5.84
C ALA A 128 -12.20 -9.76 5.76
N ILE A 129 -11.88 -9.24 4.55
CA ILE A 129 -10.81 -8.23 4.37
C ILE A 129 -11.17 -6.95 5.14
N GLY A 130 -12.40 -6.46 5.00
CA GLY A 130 -12.88 -5.25 5.69
C GLY A 130 -12.85 -5.40 7.21
N ASP A 131 -13.42 -6.47 7.72
CA ASP A 131 -13.53 -6.72 9.16
C ASP A 131 -12.15 -6.87 9.81
N PHE A 132 -11.25 -7.63 9.20
CA PHE A 132 -9.93 -7.88 9.80
C PHE A 132 -8.95 -6.74 9.50
N TRP A 133 -8.66 -6.47 8.23
CA TRP A 133 -7.54 -5.58 7.86
C TRP A 133 -7.84 -4.10 8.03
N LEU A 134 -9.09 -3.68 7.90
CA LEU A 134 -9.45 -2.27 7.96
C LEU A 134 -10.01 -1.85 9.31
N THR A 135 -10.61 -2.80 10.05
CA THR A 135 -11.31 -2.53 11.31
C THR A 135 -10.54 -3.03 12.52
N GLN A 136 -10.22 -4.34 12.59
CA GLN A 136 -9.61 -4.95 13.77
C GLN A 136 -8.10 -4.83 13.80
N ASN A 137 -7.44 -4.93 12.62
CA ASN A 137 -5.99 -4.86 12.56
C ASN A 137 -5.47 -3.44 12.80
N ILE A 138 -4.48 -3.32 13.68
CA ILE A 138 -3.75 -2.08 13.91
C ILE A 138 -2.64 -2.01 12.87
N LEU A 139 -2.83 -1.14 11.88
CA LEU A 139 -1.85 -0.92 10.83
C LEU A 139 -0.69 -0.06 11.34
N PRO A 140 0.55 -0.30 10.89
CA PRO A 140 1.66 0.60 11.17
C PRO A 140 1.32 2.03 10.74
N ARG A 141 1.76 3.01 11.52
CA ARG A 141 1.67 4.41 11.08
C ARG A 141 2.72 4.63 10.00
N ASN A 142 2.27 4.80 8.76
CA ASN A 142 3.16 5.15 7.67
C ASN A 142 3.63 6.60 7.86
N ALA A 143 4.90 6.87 7.66
CA ALA A 143 5.45 8.24 7.63
C ALA A 143 4.69 9.16 6.65
N TYR A 144 4.06 8.59 5.63
CA TYR A 144 3.22 9.30 4.65
C TYR A 144 1.85 9.73 5.18
N SER A 145 1.32 9.10 6.23
CA SER A 145 0.05 9.53 6.86
C SER A 145 0.21 10.81 7.69
N GLU A 146 1.43 11.15 8.07
CA GLU A 146 1.74 12.38 8.82
C GLU A 146 1.90 13.59 7.91
N LEU A 147 2.29 13.38 6.63
CA LEU A 147 2.44 14.46 5.65
C LEU A 147 1.11 15.01 5.14
N THR A 148 0.00 14.27 5.31
CA THR A 148 -1.35 14.69 4.90
C THR A 148 -2.24 15.14 6.06
N ALA A 149 -1.78 15.00 7.30
CA ALA A 149 -2.46 15.60 8.45
C ALA A 149 -2.16 17.10 8.46
N ALA A 150 -3.18 17.93 8.20
CA ALA A 150 -3.05 19.38 8.38
C ALA A 150 -2.49 19.67 9.77
N PRO A 151 -1.57 20.65 9.92
CA PRO A 151 -1.01 20.97 11.21
C PRO A 151 -2.13 21.43 12.15
N THR A 152 -2.47 20.59 13.11
CA THR A 152 -3.27 21.04 14.26
C THR A 152 -2.42 22.06 15.03
N THR A 153 -2.78 23.31 14.94
CA THR A 153 -2.20 24.39 15.74
C THR A 153 -2.52 24.14 17.22
N SER A 154 -1.65 23.43 17.89
CA SER A 154 -1.53 23.46 19.34
C SER A 154 -0.17 24.06 19.67
N HIS A 155 -0.18 25.33 20.09
CA HIS A 155 0.97 25.98 20.69
C HIS A 155 1.40 25.20 21.93
N THR A 156 2.49 24.46 21.82
CA THR A 156 3.28 24.04 22.98
C THR A 156 4.75 24.28 22.64
N THR A 157 5.33 25.21 23.33
CA THR A 157 6.77 25.53 23.33
C THR A 157 7.56 24.33 23.86
N GLY A 158 8.31 23.68 22.97
CA GLY A 158 9.30 22.65 23.27
C GLY A 158 10.43 22.74 22.24
N PRO A 159 11.64 22.22 22.52
CA PRO A 159 12.86 22.59 21.82
C PRO A 159 12.85 22.23 20.32
N GLU A 160 13.41 23.14 19.54
CA GLU A 160 13.49 23.15 18.08
C GLU A 160 13.92 21.81 17.47
N THR A 161 12.99 21.16 16.79
CA THR A 161 13.32 20.09 15.84
C THR A 161 13.46 20.71 14.46
N MET A 162 14.68 20.75 13.96
CA MET A 162 15.07 21.32 12.68
C MET A 162 14.46 20.49 11.54
N TYR A 163 13.51 21.06 10.82
CA TYR A 163 12.96 20.46 9.59
C TYR A 163 13.90 20.74 8.42
N MET A 164 14.41 19.68 7.81
CA MET A 164 15.11 19.81 6.52
C MET A 164 14.08 19.98 5.40
N VAL A 165 14.04 21.16 4.82
CA VAL A 165 13.36 21.40 3.54
C VAL A 165 14.22 20.77 2.44
N VAL A 166 13.69 19.74 1.78
CA VAL A 166 14.35 19.14 0.62
C VAL A 166 14.00 20.01 -0.59
N GLU A 167 14.89 20.91 -0.96
CA GLU A 167 14.87 21.53 -2.28
C GLU A 167 15.24 20.52 -3.37
N LYS A 168 14.59 20.67 -4.53
CA LYS A 168 14.79 19.83 -5.72
C LYS A 168 16.25 19.77 -6.12
N GLY A 169 16.84 18.56 -6.03
CA GLY A 169 18.10 18.24 -6.70
C GLY A 169 19.18 17.71 -5.76
N ALA A 170 19.58 16.47 -6.02
CA ALA A 170 20.73 15.74 -5.49
C ALA A 170 20.61 15.18 -4.05
N ALA A 171 20.32 13.88 -4.00
CA ALA A 171 20.51 13.07 -2.82
C ALA A 171 22.02 12.94 -2.51
N GLN A 172 22.48 13.55 -1.43
CA GLN A 172 23.71 13.17 -0.76
C GLN A 172 23.36 12.71 0.65
N SER A 173 23.67 11.45 0.92
CA SER A 173 23.55 10.84 2.24
C SER A 173 24.60 11.43 3.18
N VAL A 174 24.18 12.11 4.25
CA VAL A 174 25.07 12.52 5.33
C VAL A 174 24.72 11.70 6.58
N TRP A 175 25.55 10.71 6.88
CA TRP A 175 25.61 10.09 8.21
C TRP A 175 26.42 10.99 9.14
N PRO A 176 26.03 11.17 10.41
CA PRO A 176 26.89 11.85 11.37
C PRO A 176 28.11 10.97 11.68
N ALA A 177 29.28 11.56 11.60
CA ALA A 177 30.54 10.93 11.97
C ALA A 177 30.53 10.56 13.47
N LYS A 178 30.99 9.35 13.78
CA LYS A 178 31.27 8.92 15.15
C LYS A 178 32.34 9.82 15.75
N THR A 179 32.03 10.55 16.78
CA THR A 179 33.00 11.20 17.65
C THR A 179 33.82 10.12 18.36
N LYS A 180 35.11 10.06 18.07
CA LYS A 180 36.10 9.32 18.88
C LYS A 180 36.23 10.08 20.20
N ASP A 181 35.85 9.44 21.27
CA ASP A 181 36.22 9.87 22.61
C ASP A 181 37.68 9.46 22.84
N GLN A 182 38.54 10.44 23.18
CA GLN A 182 39.89 10.25 23.64
C GLN A 182 39.93 10.61 25.15
N SER A 183 40.48 9.71 25.88
CA SER A 183 41.15 9.78 27.18
C SER A 183 40.50 8.88 28.21
#